data_ca4415ed692d03e9fe817c6d048a2acd
#
_entry.id   ca4415ed692d03e9fe817c6d048a2acd
#
_cell.length_a   1.000
_cell.length_b   1.000
_cell.length_c   1.000
_cell.angle_alpha   90.00
_cell.angle_beta   90.00
_cell.angle_gamma   90.00
#
_symmetry.space_group_name_H-M   'P 1'
#
loop_
_entity.id
_entity.type
_entity.pdbx_description
1 polymer ?
#
loop_
_entity_poly.entity_id
_entity_poly.type
_entity_poly.pdbx_seq_one_letter_code
_entity_poly.pdbx_strand_id
1 'polypeptide(L)'
;FSVEPGVKIPPSLRNILKKIQLEYTQIRPIKNGDLTYLAKQGVLLINRTLTVRDSQANSHQKIWDKFTPHLIKEILMYHCEKNNSIVLLLWGNNAIKVLKDMDKDMEMKKKAIAFHHIFTSCHPSPLSATRGKWFNNEHFTRTNTYLESLGKEKIEWYPEELKLDLFAN
;
A
#
# COMPACT_ATOMS: atom_id res chain seq x y z
N PHE A 1 -3.81 -8.56 -3.10
CA PHE A 1 -2.38 -8.28 -2.94
C PHE A 1 -1.59 -9.57 -2.66
N SER A 2 -1.73 -10.14 -1.47
CA SER A 2 -0.99 -11.34 -1.09
C SER A 2 -1.47 -12.58 -1.84
N VAL A 3 -0.55 -13.50 -2.13
CA VAL A 3 -0.84 -14.85 -2.63
C VAL A 3 -0.07 -15.87 -1.79
N GLU A 4 -0.62 -17.07 -1.68
CA GLU A 4 0.01 -18.16 -0.91
C GLU A 4 1.36 -18.59 -1.51
N PRO A 5 2.27 -19.12 -0.67
CA PRO A 5 3.51 -19.73 -1.15
C PRO A 5 3.25 -20.77 -2.24
N GLY A 6 4.04 -20.75 -3.31
CA GLY A 6 3.89 -21.65 -4.46
C GLY A 6 2.92 -21.16 -5.54
N VAL A 7 2.08 -20.17 -5.25
CA VAL A 7 1.21 -19.53 -6.25
C VAL A 7 2.03 -18.55 -7.09
N LYS A 8 1.74 -18.51 -8.39
CA LYS A 8 2.37 -17.57 -9.33
C LYS A 8 2.10 -16.13 -8.92
N ILE A 9 3.18 -15.37 -8.68
CA ILE A 9 3.10 -13.97 -8.28
C ILE A 9 2.40 -13.14 -9.38
N PRO A 10 1.27 -12.46 -9.06
CA PRO A 10 0.59 -11.58 -10.01
C PRO A 10 1.49 -10.45 -10.52
N PRO A 11 1.28 -9.97 -11.75
CA PRO A 11 2.16 -8.98 -12.37
C PRO A 11 2.31 -7.68 -11.56
N SER A 12 1.22 -7.17 -10.97
CA SER A 12 1.29 -5.95 -10.14
C SER A 12 2.08 -6.19 -8.85
N LEU A 13 1.87 -7.33 -8.19
CA LEU A 13 2.64 -7.69 -7.00
C LEU A 13 4.13 -7.86 -7.32
N ARG A 14 4.46 -8.46 -8.46
CA ARG A 14 5.86 -8.57 -8.90
C ARG A 14 6.53 -7.19 -9.01
N ASN A 15 5.84 -6.18 -9.51
CA ASN A 15 6.36 -4.82 -9.59
C ASN A 15 6.50 -4.15 -8.21
N ILE A 16 5.59 -4.46 -7.26
CA ILE A 16 5.72 -4.02 -5.86
C ILE A 16 6.97 -4.63 -5.24
N LEU A 17 7.13 -5.95 -5.30
CA LEU A 17 8.29 -6.65 -4.74
C LEU A 17 9.61 -6.19 -5.38
N LYS A 18 9.61 -6.00 -6.71
CA LYS A 18 10.77 -5.42 -7.41
C LYS A 18 11.10 -4.02 -6.91
N LYS A 19 10.08 -3.18 -6.63
CA LYS A 19 10.32 -1.84 -6.08
C LYS A 19 10.88 -1.90 -4.67
N ILE A 20 10.40 -2.79 -3.80
CA ILE A 20 10.99 -3.04 -2.49
C ILE A 20 12.48 -3.40 -2.62
N GLN A 21 12.82 -4.32 -3.52
CA GLN A 21 14.22 -4.70 -3.75
C GLN A 21 15.10 -3.56 -4.28
N LEU A 22 14.54 -2.61 -5.04
CA LEU A 22 15.27 -1.43 -5.50
C LEU A 22 15.53 -0.42 -4.38
N GLU A 23 14.64 -0.34 -3.39
CA GLU A 23 14.81 0.54 -2.23
C GLU A 23 15.68 -0.11 -1.13
N TYR A 24 15.68 -1.43 -1.03
CA TYR A 24 16.44 -2.22 -0.06
C TYR A 24 17.40 -3.18 -0.77
N THR A 25 18.55 -2.66 -1.17
CA THR A 25 19.51 -3.40 -2.02
C THR A 25 20.25 -4.54 -1.30
N GLN A 26 20.22 -4.56 0.04
CA GLN A 26 20.92 -5.53 0.87
C GLN A 26 20.00 -6.70 1.31
N ILE A 27 19.19 -7.18 0.39
CA ILE A 27 18.31 -8.33 0.61
C ILE A 27 18.43 -9.34 -0.53
N ARG A 28 18.18 -10.62 -0.20
CA ARG A 28 18.03 -11.65 -1.21
C ARG A 28 16.76 -11.43 -2.04
N PRO A 29 16.70 -11.93 -3.28
CA PRO A 29 15.50 -11.79 -4.12
C PRO A 29 14.25 -12.36 -3.44
N ILE A 30 13.15 -11.58 -3.43
CA ILE A 30 11.86 -12.03 -2.94
C ILE A 30 11.24 -12.97 -3.96
N LYS A 31 11.08 -14.25 -3.61
CA LYS A 31 10.65 -15.31 -4.54
C LYS A 31 9.19 -15.75 -4.37
N ASN A 32 8.53 -15.38 -3.29
CA ASN A 32 7.12 -15.69 -3.05
C ASN A 32 6.30 -14.41 -2.90
N GLY A 33 4.99 -14.53 -3.02
CA GLY A 33 4.04 -13.40 -2.95
C GLY A 33 3.25 -13.35 -1.65
N ASP A 34 3.66 -14.08 -0.61
CA ASP A 34 3.03 -14.02 0.70
C ASP A 34 3.44 -12.72 1.41
N LEU A 35 2.45 -11.89 1.70
CA LEU A 35 2.62 -10.60 2.38
C LEU A 35 2.09 -10.62 3.82
N THR A 36 1.88 -11.80 4.39
CA THR A 36 1.38 -11.96 5.76
C THR A 36 2.28 -11.25 6.78
N TYR A 37 3.59 -11.21 6.54
CA TYR A 37 4.54 -10.48 7.38
C TYR A 37 4.26 -8.97 7.44
N LEU A 38 3.74 -8.37 6.37
CA LEU A 38 3.31 -6.96 6.36
C LEU A 38 2.03 -6.75 7.18
N ALA A 39 1.05 -7.65 7.04
CA ALA A 39 -0.19 -7.57 7.81
C ALA A 39 0.07 -7.67 9.32
N LYS A 40 1.01 -8.52 9.75
CA LYS A 40 1.44 -8.65 11.15
C LYS A 40 2.06 -7.37 11.73
N GLN A 41 2.55 -6.48 10.88
CA GLN A 41 3.12 -5.19 11.25
C GLN A 41 2.11 -4.03 11.13
N GLY A 42 0.82 -4.32 10.90
CA GLY A 42 -0.24 -3.31 10.78
C GLY A 42 -0.37 -2.67 9.40
N VAL A 43 0.21 -3.27 8.35
CA VAL A 43 0.02 -2.82 6.97
C VAL A 43 -1.28 -3.38 6.41
N LEU A 44 -2.26 -2.50 6.17
CA LEU A 44 -3.53 -2.87 5.53
C LEU A 44 -3.40 -2.76 4.00
N LEU A 45 -3.36 -3.90 3.32
CA LEU A 45 -3.37 -3.99 1.87
C LEU A 45 -4.81 -4.16 1.36
N ILE A 46 -5.38 -3.10 0.80
CA ILE A 46 -6.78 -3.09 0.37
C ILE A 46 -6.94 -2.56 -1.06
N ASN A 47 -7.79 -3.22 -1.84
CA ASN A 47 -8.23 -2.71 -3.14
C ASN A 47 -9.51 -1.87 -2.99
N ARG A 48 -9.70 -0.90 -3.87
CA ARG A 48 -10.96 -0.14 -3.91
C ARG A 48 -12.16 -1.04 -4.26
N THR A 49 -11.97 -2.01 -5.16
CA THR A 49 -12.96 -3.00 -5.54
C THR A 49 -12.52 -4.35 -4.99
N LEU A 50 -13.24 -4.90 -4.02
CA LEU A 50 -12.81 -6.07 -3.24
C LEU A 50 -13.15 -7.40 -3.89
N THR A 51 -14.10 -7.42 -4.84
CA THR A 51 -14.49 -8.61 -5.59
C THR A 51 -14.57 -8.32 -7.08
N VAL A 52 -14.41 -9.35 -7.89
CA VAL A 52 -14.46 -9.27 -9.35
C VAL A 52 -14.99 -10.59 -9.89
N ARG A 53 -15.71 -10.55 -11.00
CA ARG A 53 -16.01 -11.78 -11.76
C ARG A 53 -14.75 -12.27 -12.45
N ASP A 54 -14.63 -13.59 -12.59
CA ASP A 54 -13.49 -14.17 -13.28
C ASP A 54 -13.27 -13.49 -14.64
N SER A 55 -12.02 -13.11 -14.89
CA SER A 55 -11.55 -12.46 -16.12
C SER A 55 -12.26 -11.15 -16.51
N GLN A 56 -13.07 -10.53 -15.63
CA GLN A 56 -13.83 -9.32 -15.91
C GLN A 56 -13.43 -8.17 -14.97
N ALA A 57 -12.33 -7.50 -15.26
CA ALA A 57 -11.84 -6.38 -14.47
C ALA A 57 -12.94 -5.33 -14.20
N ASN A 58 -12.99 -4.82 -12.96
CA ASN A 58 -13.96 -3.81 -12.49
C ASN A 58 -15.45 -4.22 -12.53
N SER A 59 -15.78 -5.47 -12.78
CA SER A 59 -17.18 -5.94 -12.89
C SER A 59 -18.04 -5.65 -11.66
N HIS A 60 -17.45 -5.55 -10.46
CA HIS A 60 -18.15 -5.23 -9.21
C HIS A 60 -17.85 -3.82 -8.68
N GLN A 61 -17.22 -2.96 -9.46
CA GLN A 61 -16.83 -1.63 -9.00
C GLN A 61 -18.00 -0.83 -8.40
N LYS A 62 -19.16 -0.84 -9.04
CA LYS A 62 -20.36 -0.12 -8.56
C LYS A 62 -20.84 -0.58 -7.18
N ILE A 63 -20.64 -1.86 -6.85
CA ILE A 63 -21.01 -2.43 -5.55
C ILE A 63 -20.13 -1.83 -4.46
N TRP A 64 -18.82 -1.70 -4.72
CA TRP A 64 -17.82 -1.26 -3.76
C TRP A 64 -17.60 0.25 -3.70
N ASP A 65 -18.08 1.00 -4.70
CA ASP A 65 -17.82 2.46 -4.83
C ASP A 65 -18.33 3.29 -3.65
N LYS A 66 -19.36 2.81 -2.93
CA LYS A 66 -19.85 3.46 -1.70
C LYS A 66 -19.20 2.92 -0.44
N PHE A 67 -19.00 1.61 -0.37
CA PHE A 67 -18.50 0.94 0.82
C PHE A 67 -17.03 1.27 1.10
N THR A 68 -16.16 1.12 0.11
CA THR A 68 -14.70 1.28 0.33
C THR A 68 -14.31 2.72 0.71
N PRO A 69 -14.84 3.79 0.09
CA PRO A 69 -14.60 5.16 0.56
C PRO A 69 -15.10 5.40 1.99
N HIS A 70 -16.26 4.84 2.36
CA HIS A 70 -16.79 4.92 3.72
C HIS A 70 -15.86 4.21 4.71
N LEU A 71 -15.45 2.98 4.43
CA LEU A 71 -14.52 2.23 5.26
C LEU A 71 -13.20 3.00 5.48
N ILE A 72 -12.61 3.55 4.43
CA ILE A 72 -11.37 4.33 4.54
C ILE A 72 -11.60 5.59 5.39
N LYS A 73 -12.73 6.28 5.22
CA LYS A 73 -13.10 7.41 6.07
C LYS A 73 -13.13 7.02 7.55
N GLU A 74 -13.81 5.93 7.91
CA GLU A 74 -13.91 5.47 9.30
C GLU A 74 -12.53 5.12 9.88
N ILE A 75 -11.66 4.46 9.09
CA ILE A 75 -10.28 4.17 9.50
C ILE A 75 -9.52 5.47 9.78
N LEU A 76 -9.57 6.45 8.89
CA LEU A 76 -8.86 7.72 9.07
C LEU A 76 -9.38 8.48 10.29
N MET A 77 -10.69 8.53 10.49
CA MET A 77 -11.30 9.19 11.63
C MET A 77 -10.92 8.52 12.95
N TYR A 78 -11.00 7.20 13.01
CA TYR A 78 -10.58 6.43 14.18
C TYR A 78 -9.14 6.76 14.60
N HIS A 79 -8.22 6.75 13.63
CA HIS A 79 -6.82 7.05 13.91
C HIS A 79 -6.60 8.53 14.28
N CYS A 80 -7.37 9.43 13.70
CA CYS A 80 -7.34 10.85 14.06
C CYS A 80 -7.80 11.07 15.51
N GLU A 81 -8.89 10.41 15.95
CA GLU A 81 -9.40 10.46 17.32
C GLU A 81 -8.42 9.89 18.36
N LYS A 82 -7.66 8.87 17.95
CA LYS A 82 -6.60 8.27 18.79
C LYS A 82 -5.27 9.04 18.74
N ASN A 83 -5.23 10.19 18.09
CA ASN A 83 -4.00 10.96 17.84
C ASN A 83 -2.87 10.10 17.26
N ASN A 84 -3.22 9.17 16.37
CA ASN A 84 -2.33 8.20 15.77
C ASN A 84 -2.24 8.39 14.25
N SER A 85 -1.36 9.27 13.77
CA SER A 85 -1.17 9.45 12.33
C SER A 85 -0.70 8.17 11.66
N ILE A 86 -1.27 7.87 10.49
CA ILE A 86 -0.91 6.74 9.64
C ILE A 86 -0.44 7.22 8.27
N VAL A 87 0.19 6.33 7.51
CA VAL A 87 0.63 6.60 6.13
C VAL A 87 -0.30 5.90 5.15
N LEU A 88 -0.76 6.64 4.15
CA LEU A 88 -1.55 6.11 3.04
C LEU A 88 -0.69 6.05 1.78
N LEU A 89 -0.52 4.87 1.22
CA LEU A 89 0.13 4.66 -0.07
C LEU A 89 -0.95 4.44 -1.13
N LEU A 90 -1.29 5.48 -1.89
CA LEU A 90 -2.36 5.46 -2.88
C LEU A 90 -1.80 5.20 -4.29
N TRP A 91 -1.97 3.99 -4.78
CA TRP A 91 -1.41 3.53 -6.03
C TRP A 91 -2.45 3.46 -7.15
N GLY A 92 -2.35 4.42 -8.06
CA GLY A 92 -3.24 4.57 -9.21
C GLY A 92 -4.46 5.44 -8.96
N ASN A 93 -5.09 5.88 -10.04
CA ASN A 93 -6.20 6.84 -10.00
C ASN A 93 -7.40 6.34 -9.18
N ASN A 94 -7.69 5.04 -9.21
CA ASN A 94 -8.79 4.48 -8.43
C ASN A 94 -8.54 4.59 -6.92
N ALA A 95 -7.32 4.37 -6.45
CA ALA A 95 -6.95 4.54 -5.05
C ALA A 95 -6.99 6.02 -4.65
N ILE A 96 -6.41 6.91 -5.48
CA ILE A 96 -6.42 8.36 -5.23
C ILE A 96 -7.86 8.91 -5.19
N LYS A 97 -8.74 8.39 -6.04
CA LYS A 97 -10.15 8.81 -6.10
C LYS A 97 -10.92 8.48 -4.81
N VAL A 98 -10.50 7.46 -4.04
CA VAL A 98 -11.14 7.12 -2.76
C VAL A 98 -11.24 8.34 -1.85
N LEU A 99 -10.18 9.15 -1.74
CA LEU A 99 -10.21 10.36 -0.92
C LEU A 99 -11.19 11.41 -1.42
N LYS A 100 -11.46 11.47 -2.73
CA LYS A 100 -12.44 12.38 -3.33
C LYS A 100 -13.87 11.91 -3.08
N ASP A 101 -14.08 10.60 -3.10
CA ASP A 101 -15.37 9.95 -3.00
C ASP A 101 -15.85 9.73 -1.54
N MET A 102 -15.00 10.06 -0.55
CA MET A 102 -15.44 10.12 0.84
C MET A 102 -16.60 11.10 1.02
N ASP A 103 -17.51 10.82 1.96
CA ASP A 103 -18.70 11.60 2.23
C ASP A 103 -18.51 13.12 2.26
N LYS A 104 -19.61 13.84 2.02
CA LYS A 104 -19.65 15.28 1.76
C LYS A 104 -19.31 16.17 2.96
N ASP A 105 -19.07 15.63 4.14
CA ASP A 105 -18.60 16.42 5.27
C ASP A 105 -17.18 16.93 5.01
N MET A 106 -17.12 18.10 4.39
CA MET A 106 -15.87 18.68 3.90
C MET A 106 -14.90 19.02 5.03
N GLU A 107 -15.38 19.41 6.21
CA GLU A 107 -14.53 19.82 7.32
C GLU A 107 -13.86 18.60 7.97
N MET A 108 -14.62 17.55 8.29
CA MET A 108 -14.07 16.32 8.85
C MET A 108 -13.10 15.64 7.87
N LYS A 109 -13.46 15.62 6.59
CA LYS A 109 -12.59 15.07 5.54
C LYS A 109 -11.26 15.82 5.44
N LYS A 110 -11.27 17.16 5.42
CA LYS A 110 -10.07 17.98 5.40
C LYS A 110 -9.20 17.72 6.64
N LYS A 111 -9.81 17.66 7.83
CA LYS A 111 -9.12 17.36 9.09
C LYS A 111 -8.45 15.99 9.05
N ALA A 112 -9.18 14.94 8.64
CA ALA A 112 -8.64 13.59 8.55
C ALA A 112 -7.48 13.49 7.54
N ILE A 113 -7.64 14.08 6.34
CA ILE A 113 -6.59 14.08 5.32
C ILE A 113 -5.35 14.86 5.78
N ALA A 114 -5.53 16.01 6.43
CA ALA A 114 -4.41 16.81 6.92
C ALA A 114 -3.65 16.16 8.09
N PHE A 115 -4.31 15.30 8.85
CA PHE A 115 -3.71 14.61 10.00
C PHE A 115 -2.82 13.43 9.59
N HIS A 116 -3.10 12.80 8.45
CA HIS A 116 -2.39 11.63 7.97
C HIS A 116 -1.39 11.97 6.86
N HIS A 117 -0.40 11.10 6.65
CA HIS A 117 0.58 11.31 5.58
C HIS A 117 0.19 10.51 4.33
N ILE A 118 0.21 11.16 3.16
CA ILE A 118 -0.28 10.57 1.91
C ILE A 118 0.80 10.60 0.83
N PHE A 119 1.16 9.44 0.33
CA PHE A 119 1.98 9.30 -0.86
C PHE A 119 1.12 8.78 -2.02
N THR A 120 1.32 9.34 -3.20
CA THR A 120 0.59 8.93 -4.40
C THR A 120 1.56 8.53 -5.52
N SER A 121 1.18 7.53 -6.32
CA SER A 121 1.88 7.18 -7.56
C SER A 121 0.92 6.55 -8.57
N CYS A 122 1.44 6.28 -9.77
CA CYS A 122 0.73 5.42 -10.71
C CYS A 122 0.55 4.00 -10.15
N HIS A 123 -0.32 3.22 -10.77
CA HIS A 123 -0.58 1.83 -10.36
C HIS A 123 0.61 0.93 -10.70
N PRO A 124 0.94 -0.09 -9.86
CA PRO A 124 2.03 -1.03 -10.11
C PRO A 124 1.78 -2.05 -11.23
N SER A 125 0.62 -2.03 -11.92
CA SER A 125 0.39 -2.91 -13.07
C SER A 125 1.41 -2.67 -14.19
N PRO A 126 1.80 -3.69 -14.97
CA PRO A 126 2.87 -3.57 -15.96
C PRO A 126 2.73 -2.35 -16.88
N LEU A 127 1.54 -2.15 -17.45
CA LEU A 127 1.28 -1.03 -18.35
C LEU A 127 1.44 0.34 -17.67
N SER A 128 0.89 0.49 -16.47
CA SER A 128 0.96 1.75 -15.70
C SER A 128 2.36 1.98 -15.14
N ALA A 129 3.02 0.92 -14.68
CA ALA A 129 4.36 1.02 -14.10
C ALA A 129 5.39 1.51 -15.13
N THR A 130 5.30 1.03 -16.37
CA THR A 130 6.21 1.45 -17.45
C THR A 130 5.96 2.89 -17.86
N ARG A 131 4.70 3.29 -18.04
CA ARG A 131 4.34 4.64 -18.51
C ARG A 131 4.40 5.70 -17.40
N GLY A 132 4.01 5.33 -16.19
CA GLY A 132 3.76 6.23 -15.07
C GLY A 132 4.93 6.37 -14.10
N LYS A 133 6.12 5.88 -14.42
CA LYS A 133 7.32 5.99 -13.57
C LYS A 133 7.15 5.37 -12.18
N TRP A 134 6.44 4.23 -12.08
CA TRP A 134 6.25 3.49 -10.82
C TRP A 134 7.57 3.28 -10.05
N PHE A 135 8.63 2.92 -10.74
CA PHE A 135 9.93 2.63 -10.13
C PHE A 135 10.70 3.87 -9.64
N ASN A 136 10.20 5.07 -9.91
CA ASN A 136 10.81 6.32 -9.44
C ASN A 136 10.24 6.80 -8.10
N ASN A 137 9.18 6.15 -7.56
CA ASN A 137 8.70 6.48 -6.22
C ASN A 137 9.65 5.88 -5.16
N GLU A 138 9.64 6.44 -3.96
CA GLU A 138 10.43 5.97 -2.81
C GLU A 138 9.48 5.71 -1.63
N HIS A 139 8.36 5.06 -1.90
CA HIS A 139 7.26 4.98 -0.94
C HIS A 139 7.63 4.18 0.30
N PHE A 140 8.42 3.13 0.18
CA PHE A 140 8.77 2.24 1.29
C PHE A 140 9.77 2.91 2.25
N THR A 141 10.84 3.47 1.72
CA THR A 141 11.84 4.20 2.52
C THR A 141 11.25 5.48 3.11
N ARG A 142 10.51 6.26 2.33
CA ARG A 142 9.85 7.48 2.81
C ARG A 142 8.79 7.21 3.88
N THR A 143 8.07 6.09 3.78
CA THR A 143 7.14 5.66 4.84
C THR A 143 7.89 5.44 6.14
N ASN A 144 9.00 4.72 6.10
CA ASN A 144 9.81 4.47 7.29
C ASN A 144 10.41 5.75 7.88
N THR A 145 10.93 6.65 7.04
CA THR A 145 11.41 7.96 7.49
C THR A 145 10.30 8.76 8.21
N TYR A 146 9.08 8.74 7.68
CA TYR A 146 7.95 9.41 8.32
C TYR A 146 7.55 8.75 9.64
N LEU A 147 7.48 7.41 9.69
CA LEU A 147 7.16 6.68 10.92
C LEU A 147 8.20 6.97 12.03
N GLU A 148 9.48 6.96 11.69
CA GLU A 148 10.56 7.32 12.62
C GLU A 148 10.44 8.75 13.14
N SER A 149 10.05 9.72 12.29
CA SER A 149 9.84 11.10 12.72
C SER A 149 8.70 11.25 13.74
N LEU A 150 7.80 10.26 13.80
CA LEU A 150 6.72 10.15 14.80
C LEU A 150 7.10 9.30 16.02
N GLY A 151 8.34 8.82 16.13
CA GLY A 151 8.78 7.89 17.17
C GLY A 151 8.15 6.50 17.05
N LYS A 152 7.70 6.10 15.86
CA LYS A 152 7.10 4.79 15.59
C LYS A 152 8.14 3.83 15.01
N GLU A 153 7.88 2.53 15.20
CA GLU A 153 8.70 1.48 14.60
C GLU A 153 8.61 1.51 13.07
N LYS A 154 9.72 1.16 12.42
CA LYS A 154 9.78 0.96 10.96
C LYS A 154 9.00 -0.27 10.56
N ILE A 155 8.54 -0.27 9.32
CA ILE A 155 8.01 -1.45 8.67
C ILE A 155 9.16 -2.20 8.00
N GLU A 156 9.32 -3.47 8.31
CA GLU A 156 10.19 -4.39 7.57
C GLU A 156 9.46 -4.80 6.29
N TRP A 157 9.79 -4.11 5.19
CA TRP A 157 9.11 -4.29 3.90
C TRP A 157 9.43 -5.60 3.18
N TYR A 158 10.33 -6.40 3.75
CA TYR A 158 10.73 -7.71 3.23
C TYR A 158 10.86 -8.71 4.39
N PRO A 159 10.68 -10.03 4.14
CA PRO A 159 10.85 -11.04 5.19
C PRO A 159 12.26 -11.02 5.79
N GLU A 160 12.36 -11.20 7.11
CA GLU A 160 13.61 -11.12 7.87
C GLU A 160 14.69 -12.07 7.32
N GLU A 161 14.29 -13.30 6.94
CA GLU A 161 15.17 -14.32 6.39
C GLU A 161 15.83 -13.93 5.05
N LEU A 162 15.40 -12.83 4.42
CA LEU A 162 16.01 -12.33 3.19
C LEU A 162 17.09 -11.29 3.44
N LYS A 163 17.30 -10.83 4.66
CA LYS A 163 18.43 -9.95 4.99
C LYS A 163 19.75 -10.63 4.64
N LEU A 164 20.62 -9.89 3.99
CA LEU A 164 21.99 -10.35 3.78
C LEU A 164 22.77 -10.11 5.05
N ASP A 165 23.38 -11.13 5.57
CA ASP A 165 24.38 -11.00 6.64
C ASP A 165 25.68 -10.48 6.01
N LEU A 166 25.91 -9.17 6.12
CA LEU A 166 27.10 -8.52 5.55
C LEU A 166 28.38 -8.84 6.32
N PHE A 167 28.26 -9.54 7.45
CA PHE A 167 29.38 -9.91 8.33
C PHE A 167 29.58 -11.43 8.46
N ALA A 168 28.75 -12.24 7.77
CA ALA A 168 28.99 -13.68 7.67
C ALA A 168 30.16 -13.92 6.69
N ASN A 169 31.35 -14.12 7.25
CA ASN A 169 32.53 -14.60 6.54
C ASN A 169 32.42 -16.11 6.28
#